data_86d03e38f53fda9792e1262b491fd399
#
_entry.id   86d03e38f53fda9792e1262b491fd399
#
_cell.length_a   1.000
_cell.length_b   1.000
_cell.length_c   1.000
_cell.angle_alpha   90.00
_cell.angle_beta   90.00
_cell.angle_gamma   90.00
#
_symmetry.space_group_name_H-M   'P 1'
#
loop_
_entity.id
_entity.type
_entity.pdbx_description
1 polymer ?
#
loop_
_entity_poly.entity_id
_entity_poly.type
_entity_poly.pdbx_seq_one_letter_code
_entity_poly.pdbx_strand_id
1 'polypeptide(L)' 'MSTTRFTLDGNGKRAYIGSQVYYQNKIWLLDDIQYLQWNSEQYLTLKDPNSRNKKVEFVKSNLISAV' A
#
# COMPACT_ATOMS: atom_id res chain seq x y z
N MET A 1 -15.75 -16.97 -2.79
CA MET A 1 -14.33 -17.08 -2.44
C MET A 1 -13.67 -15.72 -2.54
N SER A 2 -13.12 -15.23 -1.47
CA SER A 2 -12.46 -13.94 -1.48
C SER A 2 -11.02 -14.06 -1.96
N THR A 3 -10.59 -13.13 -2.80
CA THR A 3 -9.21 -13.07 -3.28
C THR A 3 -8.52 -11.92 -2.57
N THR A 4 -7.41 -12.21 -1.90
CA THR A 4 -6.63 -11.17 -1.26
C THR A 4 -5.91 -10.36 -2.32
N ARG A 5 -6.16 -9.06 -2.33
CA ARG A 5 -5.49 -8.15 -3.25
C ARG A 5 -4.09 -7.84 -2.75
N PHE A 6 -3.17 -7.67 -3.68
CA PHE A 6 -1.79 -7.32 -3.36
C PHE A 6 -1.22 -6.39 -4.40
N THR A 7 -0.13 -5.74 -4.03
CA THR A 7 0.68 -4.94 -4.93
C THR A 7 2.15 -5.35 -4.77
N LEU A 8 2.98 -4.97 -5.72
CA LEU A 8 4.43 -5.20 -5.61
C LEU A 8 5.08 -3.91 -5.10
N ASP A 9 5.98 -4.05 -4.14
CA ASP A 9 6.74 -2.92 -3.65
C ASP A 9 7.89 -2.57 -4.60
N GLY A 10 8.73 -1.60 -4.20
CA GLY A 10 9.87 -1.19 -5.02
C GLY A 10 10.91 -2.27 -5.24
N ASN A 11 10.88 -3.33 -4.44
CA ASN A 11 11.81 -4.46 -4.54
C ASN A 11 11.19 -5.68 -5.22
N GLY A 12 9.96 -5.57 -5.69
CA GLY A 12 9.25 -6.67 -6.32
C GLY A 12 8.63 -7.66 -5.34
N LYS A 13 8.58 -7.32 -4.07
CA LYS A 13 7.99 -8.17 -3.04
C LYS A 13 6.50 -7.87 -2.90
N ARG A 14 5.70 -8.89 -2.63
CA ARG A 14 4.25 -8.73 -2.52
C ARG A 14 3.86 -8.08 -1.21
N ALA A 15 2.98 -7.08 -1.29
CA ALA A 15 2.37 -6.42 -0.13
C ALA A 15 0.86 -6.60 -0.24
N TYR A 16 0.25 -7.21 0.76
CA TYR A 16 -1.19 -7.53 0.76
C TYR A 16 -1.97 -6.49 1.54
N ILE A 17 -3.22 -6.28 1.14
CA ILE A 17 -4.12 -5.41 1.91
C ILE A 17 -4.26 -5.97 3.33
N GLY A 18 -4.13 -5.08 4.32
CA GLY A 18 -4.15 -5.45 5.73
C GLY A 18 -2.77 -5.75 6.30
N SER A 19 -1.75 -5.83 5.46
CA SER A 19 -0.38 -6.08 5.90
C SER A 19 0.35 -4.77 6.18
N GLN A 20 1.43 -4.87 6.95
CA GLN A 20 2.27 -3.73 7.25
C GLN A 20 3.28 -3.48 6.14
N VAL A 21 3.53 -2.21 5.86
CA VAL A 21 4.54 -1.81 4.89
C VAL A 21 5.34 -0.64 5.46
N TYR A 22 6.56 -0.45 4.96
CA TYR A 22 7.37 0.71 5.28
C TYR A 22 7.16 1.80 4.25
N TYR A 23 6.94 3.02 4.73
CA TYR A 23 6.84 4.20 3.88
C TYR A 23 7.40 5.40 4.66
N GLN A 24 8.39 6.09 4.09
CA GLN A 24 9.04 7.24 4.74
C GLN A 24 9.53 6.91 6.15
N ASN A 25 10.21 5.77 6.28
CA ASN A 25 10.82 5.31 7.54
C ASN A 25 9.82 5.06 8.67
N LYS A 26 8.57 4.78 8.29
CA LYS A 26 7.51 4.51 9.26
C LYS A 26 6.70 3.32 8.78
N ILE A 27 6.17 2.55 9.73
CA ILE A 27 5.29 1.43 9.42
C ILE A 27 3.87 1.93 9.23
N TRP A 28 3.26 1.51 8.13
CA TRP A 28 1.86 1.79 7.80
C TRP A 28 1.13 0.49 7.48
N LEU A 29 -0.19 0.51 7.57
CA LEU A 29 -1.02 -0.58 7.09
C LEU A 29 -1.46 -0.28 5.66
N LEU A 30 -1.37 -1.27 4.79
CA LEU A 30 -1.88 -1.15 3.44
C LEU A 30 -3.40 -1.29 3.50
N ASP A 31 -4.11 -0.17 3.27
CA ASP A 31 -5.56 -0.12 3.43
C ASP A 31 -6.28 -0.41 2.11
N ASP A 32 -5.80 0.14 1.01
CA ASP A 32 -6.46 -0.04 -0.28
C ASP A 32 -5.45 0.09 -1.42
N ILE A 33 -5.81 -0.50 -2.56
CA ILE A 33 -5.03 -0.41 -3.79
C ILE A 33 -5.95 0.14 -4.87
N GLN A 34 -5.56 1.28 -5.45
CA GLN A 34 -6.30 1.92 -6.53
C GLN A 34 -5.52 1.76 -7.83
N TYR A 35 -6.23 1.39 -8.87
CA TYR A 35 -5.64 1.18 -10.18
C TYR A 35 -6.20 2.22 -11.16
N LEU A 36 -5.31 3.02 -11.75
CA LEU A 36 -5.69 4.01 -12.74
C LEU A 36 -5.49 3.44 -14.14
N GLN A 37 -6.57 3.41 -14.91
CA GLN A 37 -6.59 2.74 -16.20
C GLN A 37 -5.71 3.39 -17.26
N TRP A 38 -5.53 4.70 -17.19
CA TRP A 38 -4.84 5.41 -18.26
C TRP A 38 -3.32 5.39 -18.16
N ASN A 39 -2.75 5.05 -17.02
CA ASN A 39 -1.28 5.04 -16.89
C ASN A 39 -0.74 3.74 -16.32
N SER A 40 -1.58 2.74 -16.09
CA SER A 40 -1.20 1.43 -15.57
C SER A 40 -0.45 1.48 -14.24
N GLU A 41 -0.54 2.59 -13.51
CA GLU A 41 0.09 2.72 -12.20
C GLU A 41 -0.90 2.38 -11.10
N GLN A 42 -0.37 1.79 -10.04
CA GLN A 42 -1.14 1.51 -8.84
C GLN A 42 -0.82 2.55 -7.78
N TYR A 43 -1.88 3.10 -7.20
CA TYR A 43 -1.78 4.03 -6.08
C TYR A 43 -2.36 3.37 -4.85
N LEU A 44 -1.72 3.59 -3.72
CA LEU A 44 -2.04 2.92 -2.48
C LEU A 44 -2.59 3.91 -1.48
N THR A 45 -3.48 3.44 -0.63
CA THR A 45 -3.91 4.15 0.57
C THR A 45 -3.29 3.46 1.77
N LEU A 46 -2.52 4.21 2.54
CA LEU A 46 -1.84 3.71 3.73
C LEU A 46 -2.51 4.31 4.96
N LYS A 47 -2.66 3.49 5.98
CA LYS A 47 -3.33 3.86 7.21
C LYS A 47 -2.36 3.74 8.37
N ASP A 48 -2.35 4.73 9.26
CA ASP A 48 -1.51 4.68 10.46
C ASP A 48 -2.08 3.63 11.43
N PRO A 49 -1.29 2.62 11.83
CA PRO A 49 -1.77 1.61 12.74
C PRO A 49 -2.09 2.14 14.13
N ASN A 50 -1.54 3.31 14.49
CA ASN A 50 -1.74 3.90 15.81
C ASN A 50 -2.76 5.03 15.82
N SER A 51 -3.30 5.41 14.68
CA SER A 51 -4.25 6.51 14.58
C SER A 51 -5.29 6.22 13.51
N ARG A 52 -6.56 6.13 13.90
CA ARG A 52 -7.65 5.81 12.98
C ARG A 52 -7.91 6.91 11.95
N ASN A 53 -7.56 8.15 12.30
CA ASN A 53 -7.88 9.29 11.45
C ASN A 53 -6.73 9.69 10.53
N LYS A 54 -5.58 9.05 10.66
CA LYS A 54 -4.40 9.41 9.90
C LYS A 54 -4.16 8.40 8.79
N LYS A 55 -4.24 8.87 7.55
CA LYS A 55 -3.96 8.04 6.39
C LYS A 55 -3.33 8.88 5.30
N VAL A 56 -2.59 8.21 4.42
CA VAL A 56 -1.95 8.81 3.26
C VAL A 56 -2.52 8.16 2.02
N GLU A 57 -2.92 8.98 1.05
CA GLU A 57 -3.49 8.49 -0.20
C GLU A 57 -2.56 8.78 -1.37
N PHE A 58 -2.80 8.09 -2.48
CA PHE A 58 -2.04 8.28 -3.73
C PHE A 58 -0.55 8.00 -3.58
N VAL A 59 -0.21 6.99 -2.78
CA VAL A 59 1.17 6.54 -2.64
C VAL A 59 1.49 5.55 -3.73
N LYS A 60 2.55 5.80 -4.50
CA LYS A 60 2.96 4.87 -5.55
C LYS A 60 3.53 3.59 -4.93
N SER A 61 3.24 2.46 -5.54
CA SER A 61 3.66 1.16 -5.00
C SER A 61 5.17 1.01 -4.90
N ASN A 62 5.94 1.67 -5.77
CA ASN A 62 7.38 1.59 -5.73
C ASN A 62 8.02 2.43 -4.61
N LEU A 63 7.22 3.20 -3.87
CA LEU A 63 7.71 4.01 -2.75
C LEU A 63 7.62 3.30 -1.41
N ILE A 64 6.96 2.14 -1.37
CA ILE A 64 6.83 1.37 -0.14
C ILE A 64 7.75 0.16 -0.16
N SER A 65 7.96 -0.42 1.00
CA SER A 65 8.68 -1.69 1.15
C SER A 65 7.83 -2.63 1.99
N ALA A 66 7.59 -3.83 1.48
CA ALA A 66 6.86 -4.84 2.24
C ALA A 66 7.68 -5.28 3.46
N VAL A 67 6.98 -5.46 4.57
CA VAL A 67 7.62 -5.93 5.81
C VAL A 67 7.83 -7.43 5.78
#